data_c2d7d65979cff5be4e6f005351a1ee1c
#
_entry.id   c2d7d65979cff5be4e6f005351a1ee1c
#
_cell.length_a   1.000
_cell.length_b   1.000
_cell.length_c   1.000
_cell.angle_alpha   90.00
_cell.angle_beta   90.00
_cell.angle_gamma   90.00
#
_symmetry.space_group_name_H-M   'P 1'
#
loop_
_entity.id
_entity.type
_entity.pdbx_description
1 polymer ?
#
loop_
_entity_poly.entity_id
_entity_poly.type
_entity_poly.pdbx_seq_one_letter_code
_entity_poly.pdbx_strand_id
1 'polypeptide(L)'
;EASTHDYLLFFTDSGRVYWLKVYQIPEAGRIAKGKAIVNLLQVSAGENITAVLPVSEFSGDRYVMMATKRGIIKKTSLDAYSNPRTGGIIAINLDEGDRLISVQLTDDEKAVLLGTKKGIVIRFQVKDVRPIGRVGRGVKGVTLSNDNEVIGMVIVGDAPSTILAVTEKGYGKRTDLSEYRLQGRGGKGIISIRTNQRNGNAVAFLQVSDEDEIMIVTAEGKILRLKISGIRVIGRNTQGVKLIDIEEGGRVVGAVALAEKGDKEEAGEDEDQEET
;
A
#
# COMPACT_ATOMS: atom_id res chain seq x y z
N GLU A 1 5.78 -6.04 11.82
CA GLU A 1 6.11 -7.03 12.87
C GLU A 1 4.95 -8.02 12.99
N ALA A 2 5.23 -9.28 13.34
CA ALA A 2 4.26 -10.32 13.59
C ALA A 2 4.79 -11.28 14.65
N SER A 3 3.92 -11.80 15.50
CA SER A 3 4.26 -12.86 16.46
C SER A 3 4.45 -14.18 15.74
N THR A 4 5.26 -15.10 16.31
CA THR A 4 5.43 -16.46 15.78
C THR A 4 4.11 -17.24 15.65
N HIS A 5 3.12 -16.93 16.48
CA HIS A 5 1.81 -17.56 16.47
C HIS A 5 0.80 -16.93 15.51
N ASP A 6 1.14 -15.78 14.92
CA ASP A 6 0.26 -15.11 13.96
C ASP A 6 0.14 -15.90 12.66
N TYR A 7 -0.95 -15.63 11.93
CA TYR A 7 -1.09 -16.00 10.54
C TYR A 7 -0.61 -14.86 9.64
N LEU A 8 0.05 -15.19 8.56
CA LEU A 8 0.25 -14.29 7.42
C LEU A 8 -0.73 -14.69 6.32
N LEU A 9 -1.59 -13.76 5.94
CA LEU A 9 -2.51 -13.91 4.81
C LEU A 9 -1.88 -13.30 3.57
N PHE A 10 -1.60 -14.12 2.56
CA PHE A 10 -1.00 -13.72 1.29
C PHE A 10 -2.09 -13.60 0.23
N PHE A 11 -2.37 -12.39 -0.20
CA PHE A 11 -3.34 -12.11 -1.27
C PHE A 11 -2.63 -12.00 -2.60
N THR A 12 -3.21 -12.60 -3.65
CA THR A 12 -2.66 -12.58 -4.99
C THR A 12 -3.45 -11.63 -5.90
N ASP A 13 -2.81 -11.20 -6.98
CA ASP A 13 -3.41 -10.33 -8.00
C ASP A 13 -4.60 -10.99 -8.74
N SER A 14 -4.70 -12.32 -8.67
CA SER A 14 -5.85 -13.11 -9.16
C SER A 14 -7.04 -13.13 -8.20
N GLY A 15 -6.94 -12.49 -7.02
CA GLY A 15 -8.01 -12.43 -6.03
C GLY A 15 -8.12 -13.67 -5.13
N ARG A 16 -7.05 -14.44 -4.98
CA ARG A 16 -6.95 -15.56 -4.04
C ARG A 16 -6.23 -15.14 -2.76
N VAL A 17 -6.42 -15.92 -1.69
CA VAL A 17 -5.68 -15.76 -0.44
C VAL A 17 -5.16 -17.12 0.04
N TYR A 18 -3.92 -17.11 0.54
CA TYR A 18 -3.20 -18.24 1.11
C TYR A 18 -2.80 -17.88 2.54
N TRP A 19 -2.58 -18.89 3.38
CA TRP A 19 -2.18 -18.74 4.78
C TRP A 19 -0.83 -19.37 5.05
N LEU A 20 -0.07 -18.75 5.92
CA LEU A 20 1.14 -19.33 6.50
C LEU A 20 1.23 -18.91 7.96
N LYS A 21 1.58 -19.81 8.85
CA LYS A 21 1.95 -19.46 10.22
C LYS A 21 3.37 -18.87 10.21
N VAL A 22 3.60 -17.81 10.99
CA VAL A 22 4.91 -17.15 11.04
C VAL A 22 6.02 -18.13 11.38
N TYR A 23 5.81 -19.07 12.33
CA TYR A 23 6.80 -20.08 12.71
C TYR A 23 7.13 -21.09 11.58
N GLN A 24 6.36 -21.14 10.50
CA GLN A 24 6.65 -21.98 9.33
C GLN A 24 7.63 -21.29 8.35
N ILE A 25 7.90 -20.01 8.56
CA ILE A 25 8.89 -19.29 7.75
C ILE A 25 10.28 -19.69 8.24
N PRO A 26 11.16 -20.19 7.35
CA PRO A 26 12.52 -20.54 7.74
C PRO A 26 13.27 -19.32 8.27
N GLU A 27 13.90 -19.47 9.43
CA GLU A 27 14.81 -18.47 9.93
C GLU A 27 16.02 -18.29 9.01
N ALA A 28 16.46 -17.06 8.84
CA ALA A 28 17.59 -16.73 7.99
C ALA A 28 18.32 -15.48 8.52
N GLY A 29 19.64 -15.49 8.45
CA GLY A 29 20.46 -14.32 8.80
C GLY A 29 20.31 -13.19 7.76
N ARG A 30 20.73 -11.98 8.13
CA ARG A 30 20.60 -10.76 7.28
C ARG A 30 21.26 -10.89 5.90
N ILE A 31 22.31 -11.70 5.76
CA ILE A 31 23.07 -11.92 4.51
C ILE A 31 22.61 -13.15 3.73
N ALA A 32 21.64 -13.90 4.26
CA ALA A 32 21.17 -15.11 3.60
C ALA A 32 20.36 -14.77 2.35
N LYS A 33 20.52 -15.56 1.29
CA LYS A 33 19.60 -15.53 0.15
C LYS A 33 18.24 -16.03 0.62
N GLY A 34 17.18 -15.22 0.46
CA GLY A 34 15.81 -15.62 0.78
C GLY A 34 15.38 -16.86 -0.02
N LYS A 35 14.31 -17.49 0.44
CA LYS A 35 13.62 -18.56 -0.31
C LYS A 35 12.44 -17.99 -1.08
N ALA A 36 12.21 -18.49 -2.29
CA ALA A 36 11.05 -18.08 -3.07
C ALA A 36 9.76 -18.49 -2.33
N ILE A 37 8.82 -17.58 -2.23
CA ILE A 37 7.55 -17.78 -1.50
C ILE A 37 6.74 -18.96 -2.07
N VAL A 38 6.87 -19.25 -3.36
CA VAL A 38 6.25 -20.42 -4.02
C VAL A 38 6.70 -21.77 -3.44
N ASN A 39 7.82 -21.81 -2.71
CA ASN A 39 8.28 -23.00 -2.00
C ASN A 39 7.55 -23.21 -0.66
N LEU A 40 6.86 -22.19 -0.16
CA LEU A 40 6.13 -22.21 1.10
C LEU A 40 4.61 -22.22 0.87
N LEU A 41 4.14 -21.63 -0.22
CA LEU A 41 2.74 -21.52 -0.58
C LEU A 41 2.49 -22.17 -1.94
N GLN A 42 1.36 -22.89 -2.08
CA GLN A 42 0.93 -23.47 -3.35
C GLN A 42 0.29 -22.40 -4.25
N VAL A 43 1.04 -21.34 -4.55
CA VAL A 43 0.59 -20.28 -5.45
C VAL A 43 0.59 -20.79 -6.88
N SER A 44 -0.48 -20.54 -7.63
CA SER A 44 -0.60 -20.97 -9.02
C SER A 44 0.40 -20.24 -9.93
N ALA A 45 0.81 -20.88 -11.03
CA ALA A 45 1.70 -20.24 -11.99
C ALA A 45 1.08 -18.95 -12.56
N GLY A 46 1.85 -17.88 -12.56
CA GLY A 46 1.42 -16.56 -13.07
C GLY A 46 0.67 -15.69 -12.06
N GLU A 47 0.39 -16.19 -10.85
CA GLU A 47 -0.12 -15.36 -9.76
C GLU A 47 1.03 -14.60 -9.06
N ASN A 48 0.79 -13.33 -8.76
CA ASN A 48 1.72 -12.50 -8.00
C ASN A 48 1.11 -12.12 -6.65
N ILE A 49 1.92 -12.13 -5.59
CA ILE A 49 1.49 -11.66 -4.28
C ILE A 49 1.38 -10.13 -4.32
N THR A 50 0.20 -9.64 -3.99
CA THR A 50 -0.14 -8.21 -3.99
C THR A 50 -0.08 -7.60 -2.59
N ALA A 51 -0.44 -8.38 -1.56
CA ALA A 51 -0.43 -7.93 -0.18
C ALA A 51 -0.19 -9.08 0.79
N VAL A 52 0.41 -8.76 1.92
CA VAL A 52 0.59 -9.67 3.06
C VAL A 52 0.04 -8.99 4.31
N LEU A 53 -0.88 -9.65 4.99
CA LEU A 53 -1.49 -9.15 6.21
C LEU A 53 -1.16 -10.07 7.39
N PRO A 54 -0.50 -9.57 8.45
CA PRO A 54 -0.38 -10.29 9.70
C PRO A 54 -1.73 -10.27 10.45
N VAL A 55 -2.15 -11.42 10.96
CA VAL A 55 -3.41 -11.61 11.69
C VAL A 55 -3.17 -12.47 12.91
N SER A 56 -3.32 -11.88 14.09
CA SER A 56 -3.22 -12.57 15.36
C SER A 56 -4.53 -13.27 15.70
N GLU A 57 -5.66 -12.60 15.46
CA GLU A 57 -7.01 -13.06 15.78
C GLU A 57 -7.97 -12.73 14.64
N PHE A 58 -8.83 -13.70 14.30
CA PHE A 58 -9.89 -13.53 13.32
C PHE A 58 -11.18 -13.07 14.01
N SER A 59 -11.34 -11.76 14.12
CA SER A 59 -12.51 -11.14 14.76
C SER A 59 -13.54 -10.64 13.73
N GLY A 60 -14.81 -10.62 14.15
CA GLY A 60 -15.91 -10.17 13.27
C GLY A 60 -16.09 -8.65 13.19
N ASP A 61 -15.41 -7.89 14.04
CA ASP A 61 -15.44 -6.42 14.10
C ASP A 61 -14.36 -5.77 13.23
N ARG A 62 -13.45 -6.56 12.67
CA ARG A 62 -12.45 -6.12 11.72
C ARG A 62 -12.74 -6.61 10.31
N TYR A 63 -12.29 -5.86 9.34
CA TYR A 63 -12.56 -6.14 7.93
C TYR A 63 -11.29 -6.16 7.10
N VAL A 64 -11.31 -6.99 6.07
CA VAL A 64 -10.35 -6.95 4.97
C VAL A 64 -10.95 -6.09 3.86
N MET A 65 -10.32 -4.95 3.59
CA MET A 65 -10.68 -4.06 2.50
C MET A 65 -9.79 -4.37 1.30
N MET A 66 -10.38 -4.53 0.14
CA MET A 66 -9.72 -4.90 -1.11
C MET A 66 -10.05 -3.88 -2.20
N ALA A 67 -9.07 -3.52 -3.03
CA ALA A 67 -9.27 -2.66 -4.19
C ALA A 67 -8.69 -3.30 -5.44
N THR A 68 -9.41 -3.17 -6.57
CA THR A 68 -8.98 -3.68 -7.86
C THR A 68 -8.48 -2.57 -8.77
N LYS A 69 -7.71 -2.93 -9.77
CA LYS A 69 -7.16 -2.03 -10.79
C LYS A 69 -8.26 -1.23 -11.50
N ARG A 70 -9.43 -1.84 -11.75
CA ARG A 70 -10.58 -1.19 -12.40
C ARG A 70 -11.50 -0.41 -11.45
N GLY A 71 -11.08 -0.23 -10.19
CA GLY A 71 -11.78 0.64 -9.24
C GLY A 71 -12.96 0.00 -8.53
N ILE A 72 -13.00 -1.32 -8.48
CA ILE A 72 -13.90 -2.06 -7.59
C ILE A 72 -13.30 -2.08 -6.19
N ILE A 73 -14.14 -1.92 -5.18
CA ILE A 73 -13.77 -2.05 -3.78
C ILE A 73 -14.66 -3.08 -3.10
N LYS A 74 -14.08 -3.82 -2.16
CA LYS A 74 -14.80 -4.84 -1.42
C LYS A 74 -14.37 -4.83 0.04
N LYS A 75 -15.35 -4.96 0.93
CA LYS A 75 -15.17 -5.17 2.37
C LYS A 75 -15.66 -6.57 2.74
N THR A 76 -14.85 -7.36 3.41
CA THR A 76 -15.19 -8.69 3.89
C THR A 76 -14.78 -8.80 5.35
N SER A 77 -15.64 -9.33 6.21
CA SER A 77 -15.30 -9.56 7.63
C SER A 77 -14.08 -10.47 7.75
N LEU A 78 -13.18 -10.17 8.69
CA LEU A 78 -11.92 -10.90 8.87
C LEU A 78 -12.15 -12.35 9.31
N ASP A 79 -13.21 -12.64 10.06
CA ASP A 79 -13.58 -13.99 10.48
C ASP A 79 -13.88 -14.94 9.31
N ALA A 80 -14.29 -14.39 8.14
CA ALA A 80 -14.50 -15.17 6.93
C ALA A 80 -13.21 -15.86 6.42
N TYR A 81 -12.04 -15.46 6.93
CA TYR A 81 -10.74 -16.03 6.59
C TYR A 81 -10.16 -16.95 7.68
N SER A 82 -10.94 -17.30 8.71
CA SER A 82 -10.49 -18.12 9.85
C SER A 82 -10.20 -19.59 9.50
N ASN A 83 -10.66 -20.06 8.35
CA ASN A 83 -10.50 -21.47 7.93
C ASN A 83 -9.49 -21.60 6.78
N PRO A 84 -8.18 -21.74 7.09
CA PRO A 84 -7.13 -21.87 6.09
C PRO A 84 -7.27 -23.17 5.28
N ARG A 85 -6.91 -23.10 3.98
CA ARG A 85 -6.81 -24.27 3.08
C ARG A 85 -5.50 -24.20 2.31
N THR A 86 -4.82 -25.33 2.19
CA THR A 86 -3.49 -25.44 1.56
C THR A 86 -3.47 -24.88 0.13
N GLY A 87 -4.51 -25.13 -0.67
CA GLY A 87 -4.64 -24.60 -2.04
C GLY A 87 -5.16 -23.16 -2.13
N GLY A 88 -5.23 -22.44 -0.98
CA GLY A 88 -5.84 -21.10 -0.94
C GLY A 88 -7.34 -21.11 -1.23
N ILE A 89 -7.98 -19.95 -1.06
CA ILE A 89 -9.39 -19.75 -1.37
C ILE A 89 -9.60 -18.45 -2.14
N ILE A 90 -10.77 -18.30 -2.76
CA ILE A 90 -11.17 -17.05 -3.38
C ILE A 90 -11.41 -16.00 -2.29
N ALA A 91 -10.75 -14.86 -2.40
CA ALA A 91 -10.94 -13.69 -1.56
C ALA A 91 -11.87 -12.66 -2.21
N ILE A 92 -11.82 -12.56 -3.54
CA ILE A 92 -12.67 -11.69 -4.37
C ILE A 92 -12.83 -12.31 -5.76
N ASN A 93 -14.04 -12.25 -6.31
CA ASN A 93 -14.25 -12.54 -7.74
C ASN A 93 -13.91 -11.30 -8.56
N LEU A 94 -12.98 -11.44 -9.49
CA LEU A 94 -12.53 -10.40 -10.39
C LEU A 94 -13.27 -10.49 -11.73
N ASP A 95 -13.53 -9.35 -12.34
CA ASP A 95 -13.96 -9.29 -13.74
C ASP A 95 -12.80 -9.68 -14.66
N GLU A 96 -13.12 -10.13 -15.87
CA GLU A 96 -12.11 -10.46 -16.87
C GLU A 96 -11.15 -9.28 -17.12
N GLY A 97 -9.85 -9.54 -17.01
CA GLY A 97 -8.79 -8.54 -17.19
C GLY A 97 -8.66 -7.53 -16.04
N ASP A 98 -9.39 -7.69 -14.93
CA ASP A 98 -9.15 -6.92 -13.70
C ASP A 98 -8.13 -7.65 -12.79
N ARG A 99 -7.54 -6.94 -11.85
CA ARG A 99 -6.57 -7.48 -10.88
C ARG A 99 -6.79 -6.86 -9.51
N LEU A 100 -6.59 -7.65 -8.48
CA LEU A 100 -6.48 -7.15 -7.10
C LEU A 100 -5.14 -6.41 -6.97
N ILE A 101 -5.17 -5.15 -6.47
CA ILE A 101 -3.96 -4.32 -6.39
C ILE A 101 -3.63 -3.87 -4.97
N SER A 102 -4.57 -3.92 -4.05
CA SER A 102 -4.32 -3.52 -2.67
C SER A 102 -5.28 -4.22 -1.73
N VAL A 103 -4.76 -4.63 -0.58
CA VAL A 103 -5.53 -5.24 0.52
C VAL A 103 -5.04 -4.67 1.84
N GLN A 104 -5.94 -4.23 2.70
CA GLN A 104 -5.61 -3.69 4.02
C GLN A 104 -6.65 -4.10 5.06
N LEU A 105 -6.23 -4.20 6.32
CA LEU A 105 -7.12 -4.35 7.46
C LEU A 105 -7.71 -3.02 7.86
N THR A 106 -8.99 -3.02 8.24
CA THR A 106 -9.71 -1.82 8.68
C THR A 106 -10.84 -2.15 9.65
N ASP A 107 -11.44 -1.12 10.17
CA ASP A 107 -12.71 -1.10 10.91
C ASP A 107 -13.68 -0.11 10.23
N ASP A 108 -14.89 0.04 10.76
CA ASP A 108 -15.92 0.92 10.18
C ASP A 108 -15.73 2.41 10.50
N GLU A 109 -14.86 2.75 11.44
CA GLU A 109 -14.62 4.14 11.87
C GLU A 109 -13.70 4.91 10.91
N LYS A 110 -12.94 4.19 10.10
CA LYS A 110 -11.93 4.76 9.19
C LYS A 110 -12.50 5.21 7.85
N ALA A 111 -11.65 5.90 7.08
CA ALA A 111 -11.94 6.25 5.70
C ALA A 111 -10.99 5.52 4.74
N VAL A 112 -11.43 5.35 3.51
CA VAL A 112 -10.65 4.82 2.38
C VAL A 112 -10.30 5.94 1.43
N LEU A 113 -9.06 5.99 0.98
CA LEU A 113 -8.62 6.81 -0.14
C LEU A 113 -8.14 5.89 -1.26
N LEU A 114 -8.79 5.96 -2.43
CA LEU A 114 -8.33 5.30 -3.64
C LEU A 114 -7.58 6.29 -4.51
N GLY A 115 -6.35 5.98 -4.86
CA GLY A 115 -5.51 6.78 -5.74
C GLY A 115 -5.40 6.17 -7.14
N THR A 116 -5.40 7.02 -8.17
CA THR A 116 -5.35 6.60 -9.56
C THR A 116 -4.08 7.05 -10.26
N LYS A 117 -3.70 6.34 -11.32
CA LYS A 117 -2.55 6.61 -12.17
C LYS A 117 -2.52 8.05 -12.71
N LYS A 118 -3.68 8.62 -13.03
CA LYS A 118 -3.80 10.02 -13.51
C LYS A 118 -3.85 11.06 -12.38
N GLY A 119 -3.43 10.68 -11.15
CA GLY A 119 -3.30 11.61 -10.03
C GLY A 119 -4.62 12.05 -9.39
N ILE A 120 -5.70 11.31 -9.65
CA ILE A 120 -7.02 11.53 -9.05
C ILE A 120 -7.13 10.67 -7.80
N VAL A 121 -7.77 11.19 -6.76
CA VAL A 121 -8.14 10.42 -5.57
C VAL A 121 -9.60 10.61 -5.21
N ILE A 122 -10.18 9.58 -4.61
CA ILE A 122 -11.50 9.65 -3.97
C ILE A 122 -11.37 9.17 -2.53
N ARG A 123 -11.96 9.92 -1.58
CA ARG A 123 -12.01 9.57 -0.16
C ARG A 123 -13.46 9.37 0.27
N PHE A 124 -13.75 8.24 0.91
CA PHE A 124 -15.08 7.90 1.44
C PHE A 124 -14.96 7.06 2.72
N GLN A 125 -16.05 6.94 3.47
CA GLN A 125 -16.06 6.18 4.73
C GLN A 125 -16.05 4.67 4.44
N VAL A 126 -15.34 3.90 5.27
CA VAL A 126 -15.34 2.42 5.22
C VAL A 126 -16.75 1.86 5.38
N LYS A 127 -17.57 2.45 6.27
CA LYS A 127 -18.96 2.06 6.51
C LYS A 127 -19.87 2.21 5.28
N ASP A 128 -19.51 3.05 4.30
CA ASP A 128 -20.27 3.18 3.05
C ASP A 128 -20.10 1.97 2.12
N VAL A 129 -19.16 1.07 2.45
CA VAL A 129 -18.96 -0.19 1.75
C VAL A 129 -19.58 -1.31 2.56
N ARG A 130 -20.72 -1.82 2.10
CA ARG A 130 -21.42 -2.94 2.73
C ARG A 130 -20.51 -4.19 2.76
N PRO A 131 -20.41 -4.90 3.90
CA PRO A 131 -19.69 -6.16 3.95
C PRO A 131 -20.28 -7.20 2.99
N ILE A 132 -19.41 -7.89 2.26
CA ILE A 132 -19.77 -8.90 1.26
C ILE A 132 -18.93 -10.15 1.50
N GLY A 133 -19.52 -11.34 1.38
CA GLY A 133 -18.82 -12.60 1.52
C GLY A 133 -17.66 -12.76 0.51
N ARG A 134 -16.72 -13.66 0.81
CA ARG A 134 -15.45 -13.85 0.07
C ARG A 134 -15.61 -13.95 -1.44
N VAL A 135 -16.57 -14.75 -1.93
CA VAL A 135 -16.81 -14.96 -3.37
C VAL A 135 -17.55 -13.81 -4.06
N GLY A 136 -17.86 -12.72 -3.36
CA GLY A 136 -18.48 -11.54 -3.97
C GLY A 136 -17.48 -10.74 -4.82
N ARG A 137 -18.01 -10.06 -5.83
CA ARG A 137 -17.23 -9.17 -6.73
C ARG A 137 -16.83 -7.86 -6.07
N GLY A 138 -17.65 -7.35 -5.15
CA GLY A 138 -17.51 -6.00 -4.60
C GLY A 138 -18.39 -4.97 -5.31
N VAL A 139 -18.11 -3.70 -5.05
CA VAL A 139 -18.90 -2.55 -5.53
C VAL A 139 -17.96 -1.49 -6.13
N LYS A 140 -18.53 -0.59 -6.94
CA LYS A 140 -17.75 0.51 -7.52
C LYS A 140 -17.22 1.44 -6.41
N GLY A 141 -15.90 1.57 -6.31
CA GLY A 141 -15.20 2.49 -5.42
C GLY A 141 -14.96 3.85 -6.07
N VAL A 142 -14.58 3.86 -7.34
CA VAL A 142 -14.29 5.06 -8.12
C VAL A 142 -14.76 4.88 -9.57
N THR A 143 -15.18 5.96 -10.22
CA THR A 143 -15.43 6.01 -11.67
C THR A 143 -14.15 6.48 -12.36
N LEU A 144 -13.57 5.60 -13.15
CA LEU A 144 -12.35 5.87 -13.91
C LEU A 144 -12.69 6.46 -15.28
N SER A 145 -11.86 7.38 -15.76
CA SER A 145 -11.83 7.77 -17.18
C SER A 145 -11.07 6.71 -17.99
N ASN A 146 -11.18 6.79 -19.32
CA ASN A 146 -10.39 5.93 -20.22
C ASN A 146 -8.91 6.05 -19.91
N ASP A 147 -8.16 4.94 -20.04
CA ASP A 147 -6.72 4.80 -19.77
C ASP A 147 -6.30 5.18 -18.35
N ASN A 148 -7.23 5.20 -17.39
CA ASN A 148 -6.95 5.39 -15.99
C ASN A 148 -7.19 4.11 -15.20
N GLU A 149 -6.42 3.92 -14.13
CA GLU A 149 -6.51 2.75 -13.27
C GLU A 149 -6.24 3.15 -11.82
N VAL A 150 -6.78 2.39 -10.88
CA VAL A 150 -6.39 2.51 -9.46
C VAL A 150 -5.02 1.90 -9.29
N ILE A 151 -4.14 2.61 -8.61
CA ILE A 151 -2.76 2.19 -8.33
C ILE A 151 -2.51 1.90 -6.85
N GLY A 152 -3.42 2.32 -5.97
CA GLY A 152 -3.28 2.09 -4.54
C GLY A 152 -4.53 2.48 -3.75
N MET A 153 -4.61 1.90 -2.57
CA MET A 153 -5.61 2.19 -1.56
C MET A 153 -4.89 2.55 -0.26
N VAL A 154 -5.39 3.54 0.45
CA VAL A 154 -4.91 3.94 1.77
C VAL A 154 -6.09 3.90 2.74
N ILE A 155 -5.95 3.17 3.84
CA ILE A 155 -6.87 3.29 4.97
C ILE A 155 -6.40 4.47 5.81
N VAL A 156 -7.25 5.47 5.88
CA VAL A 156 -6.92 6.75 6.52
C VAL A 156 -7.24 6.67 8.00
N GLY A 157 -6.20 6.80 8.84
CA GLY A 157 -6.33 6.91 10.30
C GLY A 157 -6.71 8.32 10.76
N ASP A 158 -6.97 8.47 12.05
CA ASP A 158 -7.46 9.72 12.66
C ASP A 158 -6.33 10.71 13.02
N ALA A 159 -5.07 10.25 13.01
CA ALA A 159 -3.94 11.11 13.34
C ALA A 159 -3.76 12.23 12.29
N PRO A 160 -3.34 13.44 12.72
CA PRO A 160 -2.95 14.49 11.78
C PRO A 160 -1.90 13.95 10.81
N SER A 161 -2.19 14.01 9.53
CA SER A 161 -1.35 13.38 8.51
C SER A 161 -1.52 14.04 7.16
N THR A 162 -0.58 13.76 6.29
CA THR A 162 -0.60 14.21 4.91
C THR A 162 -0.67 13.01 3.97
N ILE A 163 -1.17 13.22 2.77
CA ILE A 163 -1.10 12.25 1.69
C ILE A 163 0.09 12.60 0.80
N LEU A 164 1.08 11.73 0.79
CA LEU A 164 2.19 11.78 -0.15
C LEU A 164 1.74 11.17 -1.48
N ALA A 165 1.93 11.91 -2.56
CA ALA A 165 1.80 11.42 -3.93
C ALA A 165 3.19 11.38 -4.59
N VAL A 166 3.53 10.26 -5.22
CA VAL A 166 4.81 10.06 -5.95
C VAL A 166 4.49 9.71 -7.40
N THR A 167 5.31 10.20 -8.35
CA THR A 167 5.12 9.99 -9.78
C THR A 167 6.30 9.27 -10.44
N GLU A 168 6.08 8.72 -11.63
CA GLU A 168 7.05 7.92 -12.41
C GLU A 168 8.40 8.62 -12.61
N LYS A 169 8.40 9.93 -12.78
CA LYS A 169 9.62 10.70 -13.05
C LYS A 169 10.26 11.33 -11.80
N GLY A 170 9.96 10.77 -10.61
CA GLY A 170 10.58 11.15 -9.35
C GLY A 170 10.08 12.45 -8.76
N TYR A 171 8.94 12.95 -9.20
CA TYR A 171 8.27 14.09 -8.56
C TYR A 171 7.30 13.60 -7.50
N GLY A 172 7.03 14.44 -6.54
CA GLY A 172 6.02 14.16 -5.52
C GLY A 172 5.74 15.37 -4.65
N LYS A 173 4.82 15.20 -3.75
CA LYS A 173 4.42 16.23 -2.79
C LYS A 173 3.60 15.62 -1.68
N ARG A 174 3.53 16.32 -0.56
CA ARG A 174 2.56 16.06 0.50
C ARG A 174 1.41 17.04 0.42
N THR A 175 0.22 16.60 0.74
CA THR A 175 -0.96 17.46 0.82
C THR A 175 -1.72 17.10 2.08
N ASP A 176 -2.17 18.10 2.82
CA ASP A 176 -2.94 17.92 4.05
C ASP A 176 -4.18 17.05 3.78
N LEU A 177 -4.46 16.11 4.69
CA LEU A 177 -5.60 15.21 4.56
C LEU A 177 -6.94 15.94 4.54
N SER A 178 -7.03 17.09 5.18
CA SER A 178 -8.24 17.95 5.21
C SER A 178 -8.64 18.47 3.83
N GLU A 179 -7.69 18.60 2.89
CA GLU A 179 -7.99 19.00 1.52
C GLU A 179 -8.73 17.91 0.72
N TYR A 180 -8.75 16.66 1.20
CA TYR A 180 -9.44 15.54 0.57
C TYR A 180 -10.80 15.34 1.22
N ARG A 181 -11.81 16.06 0.71
CA ARG A 181 -13.18 15.98 1.24
C ARG A 181 -13.71 14.53 1.20
N LEU A 182 -14.49 14.16 2.19
CA LEU A 182 -15.28 12.94 2.15
C LEU A 182 -16.37 13.05 1.07
N GLN A 183 -16.54 12.00 0.28
CA GLN A 183 -17.53 11.90 -0.81
C GLN A 183 -18.24 10.56 -0.72
N GLY A 184 -19.34 10.39 -1.46
CA GLY A 184 -19.88 9.06 -1.72
C GLY A 184 -18.93 8.25 -2.61
N ARG A 185 -18.81 6.93 -2.35
CA ARG A 185 -18.04 6.02 -3.22
C ARG A 185 -18.58 6.02 -4.65
N GLY A 186 -17.76 5.61 -5.60
CA GLY A 186 -18.15 5.50 -7.01
C GLY A 186 -18.15 6.84 -7.79
N GLY A 187 -17.82 7.95 -7.13
CA GLY A 187 -17.63 9.25 -7.79
C GLY A 187 -16.36 9.30 -8.66
N LYS A 188 -16.14 10.44 -9.35
CA LYS A 188 -14.95 10.67 -10.19
C LYS A 188 -13.70 11.04 -9.39
N GLY A 189 -13.86 11.40 -8.10
CA GLY A 189 -12.75 11.87 -7.27
C GLY A 189 -12.35 13.32 -7.55
N ILE A 190 -11.19 13.70 -7.03
CA ILE A 190 -10.60 15.04 -7.13
C ILE A 190 -9.11 14.92 -7.46
N ILE A 191 -8.53 15.95 -8.05
CA ILE A 191 -7.09 15.99 -8.35
C ILE A 191 -6.32 16.00 -7.03
N SER A 192 -5.39 15.06 -6.87
CA SER A 192 -4.38 15.04 -5.82
C SER A 192 -3.06 15.62 -6.33
N ILE A 193 -2.62 15.18 -7.49
CA ILE A 193 -1.43 15.69 -8.16
C ILE A 193 -1.73 15.82 -9.67
N ARG A 194 -1.32 16.92 -10.29
CA ARG A 194 -1.42 17.07 -11.75
C ARG A 194 -0.33 16.26 -12.44
N THR A 195 -0.72 15.27 -13.23
CA THR A 195 0.17 14.46 -14.04
C THR A 195 0.30 15.02 -15.45
N ASN A 196 1.50 15.05 -15.99
CA ASN A 196 1.81 15.48 -17.35
C ASN A 196 3.14 14.87 -17.82
N GLN A 197 3.64 15.31 -18.99
CA GLN A 197 4.91 14.80 -19.54
C GLN A 197 6.13 15.08 -18.64
N ARG A 198 6.11 16.13 -17.82
CA ARG A 198 7.23 16.51 -16.94
C ARG A 198 7.39 15.51 -15.79
N ASN A 199 6.31 15.14 -15.11
CA ASN A 199 6.35 14.31 -13.91
C ASN A 199 5.88 12.87 -14.14
N GLY A 200 5.24 12.55 -15.26
CA GLY A 200 4.71 11.22 -15.54
C GLY A 200 3.44 10.92 -14.76
N ASN A 201 3.01 9.66 -14.77
CA ASN A 201 1.85 9.18 -14.02
C ASN A 201 2.15 9.08 -12.53
N ALA A 202 1.11 9.10 -11.69
CA ALA A 202 1.26 8.75 -10.28
C ALA A 202 1.55 7.24 -10.14
N VAL A 203 2.41 6.88 -9.17
CA VAL A 203 2.80 5.49 -8.88
C VAL A 203 2.51 5.08 -7.44
N ALA A 204 2.41 6.04 -6.52
CA ALA A 204 2.09 5.74 -5.13
C ALA A 204 1.32 6.88 -4.46
N PHE A 205 0.44 6.50 -3.52
CA PHE A 205 -0.19 7.37 -2.54
C PHE A 205 -0.03 6.73 -1.16
N LEU A 206 0.51 7.49 -0.20
CA LEU A 206 0.79 7.03 1.15
C LEU A 206 0.27 8.05 2.16
N GLN A 207 -0.31 7.60 3.27
CA GLN A 207 -0.53 8.44 4.44
C GLN A 207 0.79 8.51 5.21
N VAL A 208 1.25 9.72 5.50
CA VAL A 208 2.55 9.95 6.16
C VAL A 208 2.48 11.11 7.14
N SER A 209 3.32 11.04 8.17
CA SER A 209 3.62 12.08 9.16
C SER A 209 5.02 12.68 8.93
N ASP A 210 5.37 13.75 9.63
CA ASP A 210 6.70 14.37 9.50
C ASP A 210 7.84 13.47 10.00
N GLU A 211 7.52 12.55 10.90
CA GLU A 211 8.50 11.63 11.51
C GLU A 211 8.79 10.40 10.65
N ASP A 212 7.98 10.17 9.62
CA ASP A 212 8.10 8.98 8.79
C ASP A 212 9.24 9.08 7.80
N GLU A 213 9.69 7.92 7.36
CA GLU A 213 10.61 7.75 6.25
C GLU A 213 9.97 6.85 5.19
N ILE A 214 10.36 7.07 3.95
CA ILE A 214 9.90 6.25 2.82
C ILE A 214 11.06 5.66 2.05
N MET A 215 10.83 4.53 1.43
CA MET A 215 11.66 4.01 0.35
C MET A 215 10.97 4.22 -0.98
N ILE A 216 11.69 4.79 -1.93
CA ILE A 216 11.30 4.89 -3.35
C ILE A 216 12.09 3.85 -4.12
N VAL A 217 11.39 3.07 -4.96
CA VAL A 217 11.97 2.00 -5.76
C VAL A 217 11.87 2.37 -7.23
N THR A 218 12.97 2.22 -7.97
CA THR A 218 13.01 2.43 -9.42
C THR A 218 12.95 1.10 -10.18
N ALA A 219 12.63 1.17 -11.47
CA ALA A 219 12.56 -0.02 -12.34
C ALA A 219 13.91 -0.73 -12.48
N GLU A 220 15.02 -0.01 -12.31
CA GLU A 220 16.40 -0.51 -12.34
C GLU A 220 16.80 -1.19 -11.02
N GLY A 221 15.90 -1.23 -10.04
CA GLY A 221 16.16 -1.83 -8.72
C GLY A 221 16.90 -0.92 -7.74
N LYS A 222 17.09 0.37 -8.06
CA LYS A 222 17.63 1.34 -7.09
C LYS A 222 16.59 1.61 -6.01
N ILE A 223 17.02 1.64 -4.75
CA ILE A 223 16.20 1.98 -3.59
C ILE A 223 16.77 3.24 -2.96
N LEU A 224 15.91 4.24 -2.76
CA LEU A 224 16.28 5.51 -2.13
C LEU A 224 15.42 5.71 -0.90
N ARG A 225 16.05 6.04 0.22
CA ARG A 225 15.39 6.37 1.49
C ARG A 225 15.29 7.88 1.63
N LEU A 226 14.12 8.38 1.97
CA LEU A 226 13.85 9.81 2.13
C LEU A 226 13.09 10.06 3.44
N LYS A 227 13.48 11.11 4.15
CA LYS A 227 12.72 11.64 5.29
C LYS A 227 11.55 12.47 4.80
N ILE A 228 10.38 12.23 5.37
CA ILE A 228 9.15 12.95 5.00
C ILE A 228 9.22 14.43 5.38
N SER A 229 9.87 14.79 6.49
CA SER A 229 10.05 16.19 6.91
C SER A 229 10.70 17.09 5.85
N GLY A 230 11.52 16.53 4.95
CA GLY A 230 12.14 17.25 3.84
C GLY A 230 11.19 17.53 2.65
N ILE A 231 10.01 16.94 2.61
CA ILE A 231 9.06 17.10 1.51
C ILE A 231 8.03 18.17 1.88
N ARG A 232 7.87 19.20 1.04
CA ARG A 232 6.93 20.29 1.30
C ARG A 232 5.48 19.83 1.27
N VAL A 233 4.67 20.36 2.21
CA VAL A 233 3.22 20.29 2.17
C VAL A 233 2.71 21.39 1.24
N ILE A 234 2.01 21.00 0.17
CA ILE A 234 1.46 21.93 -0.84
C ILE A 234 0.07 21.46 -1.31
N GLY A 235 -0.72 22.42 -1.78
CA GLY A 235 -2.09 22.17 -2.22
C GLY A 235 -2.21 21.09 -3.32
N ARG A 236 -3.39 20.48 -3.40
CA ARG A 236 -3.69 19.34 -4.29
C ARG A 236 -3.37 19.61 -5.76
N ASN A 237 -3.78 20.76 -6.28
CA ASN A 237 -3.81 21.05 -7.71
C ASN A 237 -2.45 21.53 -8.25
N THR A 238 -1.36 20.85 -7.92
CA THR A 238 0.00 21.14 -8.33
C THR A 238 0.69 19.91 -8.94
N GLN A 239 1.84 20.10 -9.58
CA GLN A 239 2.64 19.03 -10.20
C GLN A 239 3.63 18.37 -9.23
N GLY A 240 3.73 18.89 -8.00
CA GLY A 240 4.74 18.46 -7.04
C GLY A 240 6.12 19.06 -7.33
N VAL A 241 7.08 18.66 -6.50
CA VAL A 241 8.49 19.01 -6.59
C VAL A 241 9.31 17.76 -6.90
N LYS A 242 10.51 17.92 -7.38
CA LYS A 242 11.44 16.82 -7.62
C LYS A 242 11.90 16.25 -6.29
N LEU A 243 11.64 14.96 -6.04
CA LEU A 243 12.07 14.24 -4.84
C LEU A 243 13.39 13.51 -5.06
N ILE A 244 13.55 12.95 -6.25
CA ILE A 244 14.74 12.19 -6.65
C ILE A 244 15.09 12.49 -8.10
N ASP A 245 16.39 12.40 -8.43
CA ASP A 245 16.88 12.40 -9.79
C ASP A 245 16.85 10.99 -10.37
N ILE A 246 16.22 10.86 -11.54
CA ILE A 246 16.13 9.60 -12.27
C ILE A 246 16.92 9.75 -13.55
N GLU A 247 17.74 8.74 -13.86
CA GLU A 247 18.50 8.69 -15.10
C GLU A 247 17.57 8.66 -16.32
N GLU A 248 18.08 9.06 -17.46
CA GLU A 248 17.31 9.06 -18.71
C GLU A 248 16.81 7.64 -19.04
N GLY A 249 15.50 7.52 -19.27
CA GLY A 249 14.83 6.23 -19.48
C GLY A 249 14.42 5.48 -18.22
N GLY A 250 14.91 5.86 -17.03
CA GLY A 250 14.53 5.28 -15.77
C GLY A 250 13.15 5.75 -15.28
N ARG A 251 12.56 5.02 -14.33
CA ARG A 251 11.29 5.40 -13.71
C ARG A 251 11.13 4.86 -12.30
N VAL A 252 10.40 5.61 -11.47
CA VAL A 252 9.88 5.10 -10.19
C VAL A 252 8.77 4.10 -10.46
N VAL A 253 8.81 2.97 -9.77
CA VAL A 253 7.77 1.93 -9.85
C VAL A 253 6.92 1.84 -8.58
N GLY A 254 7.39 2.42 -7.47
CA GLY A 254 6.63 2.43 -6.22
C GLY A 254 7.33 3.19 -5.11
N ALA A 255 6.59 3.45 -4.05
CA ALA A 255 7.09 3.97 -2.79
C ALA A 255 6.38 3.27 -1.64
N VAL A 256 7.08 3.05 -0.53
CA VAL A 256 6.53 2.44 0.68
C VAL A 256 7.01 3.22 1.91
N ALA A 257 6.15 3.33 2.93
CA ALA A 257 6.55 3.87 4.22
C ALA A 257 7.36 2.81 4.99
N LEU A 258 8.39 3.25 5.71
CA LEU A 258 9.15 2.39 6.60
C LEU A 258 8.42 2.24 7.92
N ALA A 259 8.25 1.00 8.39
CA ALA A 259 7.62 0.70 9.66
C ALA A 259 8.55 0.95 10.87
N GLU A 260 9.87 0.97 10.64
CA GLU A 260 10.88 1.19 11.67
C GLU A 260 11.32 2.65 11.68
N LYS A 261 11.18 3.30 12.84
CA LYS A 261 11.99 4.48 13.17
C LYS A 261 13.41 3.95 13.35
N GLY A 262 14.32 4.32 12.43
CA GLY A 262 15.72 3.89 12.52
C GLY A 262 16.28 4.15 13.90
N ASP A 263 16.89 3.13 14.50
CA ASP A 263 17.70 3.31 15.69
C ASP A 263 18.67 4.49 15.44
N LYS A 264 18.66 5.44 16.34
CA LYS A 264 19.68 6.47 16.35
C LYS A 264 21.00 5.72 16.46
N GLU A 265 21.83 5.78 15.43
CA GLU A 265 23.24 5.45 15.56
C GLU A 265 23.77 6.31 16.72
N GLU A 266 23.98 5.69 17.89
CA GLU A 266 24.81 6.26 18.93
C GLU A 266 26.19 6.36 18.31
N ALA A 267 26.56 7.57 17.92
CA ALA A 267 27.94 7.90 17.62
C ALA A 267 28.72 7.66 18.91
N GLY A 268 29.43 6.54 18.97
CA GLY A 268 30.42 6.28 20.02
C GLY A 268 31.47 7.37 19.95
N GLU A 269 31.51 8.23 20.97
CA GLU A 269 32.63 9.06 21.26
C GLU A 269 33.75 8.12 21.75
N ASP A 270 34.68 7.78 20.87
CA ASP A 270 35.97 7.22 21.28
C ASP A 270 36.73 8.33 21.97
N GLU A 271 36.70 8.34 23.30
CA GLU A 271 37.66 9.08 24.13
C GLU A 271 39.03 8.41 23.99
N ASP A 272 39.90 9.00 23.17
CA ASP A 272 41.34 8.76 23.19
C ASP A 272 41.88 9.21 24.55
N GLN A 273 42.10 8.29 25.47
CA GLN A 273 42.94 8.51 26.63
C GLN A 273 44.39 8.24 26.23
N GLU A 274 45.10 9.31 25.88
CA GLU A 274 46.55 9.33 25.93
C GLU A 274 46.99 9.20 27.40
N GLU A 275 47.58 8.07 27.76
CA GLU A 275 48.41 7.94 28.94
C GLU A 275 49.87 8.34 28.64
N THR A 276 50.33 9.28 29.43
CA THR A 276 51.72 9.76 29.59
C THR A 276 52.67 8.67 30.14
#